data_092063b4417e97b71fcbcd85e1d1a9be
#
_entry.id   092063b4417e97b71fcbcd85e1d1a9be
#
_cell.length_a   1.000
_cell.length_b   1.000
_cell.length_c   1.000
_cell.angle_alpha   90.00
_cell.angle_beta   90.00
_cell.angle_gamma   90.00
#
_symmetry.space_group_name_H-M   'P 1'
#
loop_
_entity.id
_entity.type
_entity.pdbx_description
1 polymer ?
#
loop_
_entity_poly.entity_id
_entity_poly.type
_entity_poly.pdbx_seq_one_letter_code
_entity_poly.pdbx_strand_id
1 'polypeptide(L)'
;PGVNNGQLRCFYTNTDTLGNKKHELEARIQDYNPDIIGITEINPKNTSVGGFMEDDLVLGGYTAYCDMAGRGAVLYVRDSIVSSQVILQHRGGPSVWCSVPLQGRDSLLVGVVYRSPSNSEAENQGINEILNEAVGEQSSHLLIMGDFNYPDIQWSTQTLGPGAREA
;
A
#
# COMPACT_ATOMS: atom_id res chain seq x y z
N PRO A 1 14.13 -20.37 -2.18
CA PRO A 1 14.20 -19.88 -3.54
C PRO A 1 13.91 -18.40 -3.52
N GLY A 2 14.99 -17.63 -3.47
CA GLY A 2 14.90 -16.18 -3.29
C GLY A 2 14.61 -15.45 -4.59
N VAL A 3 14.43 -14.16 -4.45
CA VAL A 3 14.28 -13.17 -5.51
C VAL A 3 15.19 -13.49 -6.70
N ASN A 4 14.62 -13.75 -7.86
CA ASN A 4 15.37 -13.96 -9.09
C ASN A 4 16.16 -12.69 -9.43
N ASN A 5 17.49 -12.79 -9.50
CA ASN A 5 18.44 -11.75 -9.87
C ASN A 5 18.50 -10.48 -8.99
N GLY A 6 18.08 -10.52 -7.74
CA GLY A 6 18.20 -9.36 -6.82
C GLY A 6 17.29 -8.17 -7.14
N GLN A 7 16.31 -8.31 -8.04
CA GLN A 7 15.34 -7.27 -8.37
C GLN A 7 13.94 -7.69 -7.97
N LEU A 8 13.22 -6.81 -7.23
CA LEU A 8 11.80 -6.91 -6.95
C LEU A 8 11.01 -6.06 -7.96
N ARG A 9 10.00 -6.66 -8.58
CA ARG A 9 9.05 -5.94 -9.43
C ARG A 9 7.87 -5.53 -8.58
N CYS A 10 7.69 -4.23 -8.40
CA CYS A 10 6.59 -3.67 -7.62
C CYS A 10 5.61 -2.98 -8.55
N PHE A 11 4.33 -3.19 -8.32
CA PHE A 11 3.22 -2.58 -9.04
C PHE A 11 2.28 -1.90 -8.05
N TYR A 12 1.85 -0.68 -8.36
CA TYR A 12 0.86 0.02 -7.56
C TYR A 12 -0.27 0.55 -8.46
N THR A 13 -1.50 0.50 -7.96
CA THR A 13 -2.65 1.13 -8.61
C THR A 13 -3.71 1.57 -7.59
N ASN A 14 -4.40 2.67 -7.90
CA ASN A 14 -5.67 3.04 -7.28
C ASN A 14 -6.79 2.47 -8.15
N THR A 15 -7.74 1.75 -7.56
CA THR A 15 -8.79 1.07 -8.34
C THR A 15 -10.12 1.82 -8.38
N ASP A 16 -10.36 2.77 -7.50
CA ASP A 16 -11.66 3.43 -7.32
C ASP A 16 -12.82 2.41 -7.34
N THR A 17 -12.72 1.41 -6.47
CA THR A 17 -13.56 0.21 -6.34
C THR A 17 -13.06 -0.98 -7.17
N LEU A 18 -12.47 -1.96 -6.47
CA LEU A 18 -11.80 -3.11 -7.09
C LEU A 18 -12.76 -4.01 -7.90
N GLY A 19 -14.01 -4.20 -7.44
CA GLY A 19 -14.95 -5.16 -8.04
C GLY A 19 -15.14 -5.02 -9.54
N ASN A 20 -15.20 -3.79 -10.03
CA ASN A 20 -15.41 -3.53 -11.45
C ASN A 20 -14.13 -3.64 -12.30
N LYS A 21 -12.96 -3.70 -11.66
CA LYS A 21 -11.63 -3.66 -12.31
C LYS A 21 -10.81 -4.92 -12.09
N LYS A 22 -11.38 -5.94 -11.42
CA LYS A 22 -10.64 -7.16 -11.07
C LYS A 22 -10.03 -7.84 -12.31
N HIS A 23 -10.80 -8.00 -13.37
CA HIS A 23 -10.31 -8.63 -14.61
C HIS A 23 -9.22 -7.80 -15.31
N GLU A 24 -9.33 -6.46 -15.29
CA GLU A 24 -8.28 -5.60 -15.84
C GLU A 24 -6.99 -5.70 -15.01
N LEU A 25 -7.13 -5.75 -13.70
CA LEU A 25 -6.02 -5.94 -12.78
C LEU A 25 -5.33 -7.29 -13.01
N GLU A 26 -6.10 -8.38 -13.12
CA GLU A 26 -5.57 -9.72 -13.38
C GLU A 26 -4.80 -9.77 -14.72
N ALA A 27 -5.31 -9.14 -15.78
CA ALA A 27 -4.62 -9.04 -17.05
C ALA A 27 -3.28 -8.29 -16.93
N ARG A 28 -3.27 -7.15 -16.22
CA ARG A 28 -2.04 -6.38 -15.97
C ARG A 28 -1.03 -7.17 -15.14
N ILE A 29 -1.49 -7.91 -14.13
CA ILE A 29 -0.64 -8.77 -13.31
C ILE A 29 0.01 -9.86 -14.15
N GLN A 30 -0.74 -10.48 -15.07
CA GLN A 30 -0.18 -11.47 -15.99
C GLN A 30 0.90 -10.89 -16.90
N ASP A 31 0.71 -9.68 -17.42
CA ASP A 31 1.66 -9.02 -18.31
C ASP A 31 2.93 -8.57 -17.57
N TYR A 32 2.79 -7.92 -16.43
CA TYR A 32 3.92 -7.37 -15.66
C TYR A 32 4.60 -8.39 -14.76
N ASN A 33 3.89 -9.43 -14.37
CA ASN A 33 4.35 -10.48 -13.46
C ASN A 33 5.06 -9.91 -12.21
N PRO A 34 4.40 -9.02 -11.44
CA PRO A 34 5.01 -8.34 -10.32
C PRO A 34 5.25 -9.29 -9.14
N ASP A 35 6.21 -8.96 -8.29
CA ASP A 35 6.49 -9.67 -7.05
C ASP A 35 5.68 -9.12 -5.87
N ILE A 36 5.43 -7.80 -5.90
CA ILE A 36 4.68 -7.08 -4.87
C ILE A 36 3.67 -6.16 -5.56
N ILE A 37 2.41 -6.15 -5.06
CA ILE A 37 1.34 -5.33 -5.62
C ILE A 37 0.67 -4.55 -4.49
N GLY A 38 0.64 -3.23 -4.60
CA GLY A 38 -0.11 -2.36 -3.73
C GLY A 38 -1.37 -1.83 -4.41
N ILE A 39 -2.51 -1.88 -3.74
CA ILE A 39 -3.77 -1.37 -4.26
C ILE A 39 -4.46 -0.54 -3.19
N THR A 40 -4.97 0.62 -3.58
CA THR A 40 -5.82 1.47 -2.74
C THR A 40 -7.19 1.65 -3.35
N GLU A 41 -8.13 2.12 -2.54
CA GLU A 41 -9.53 2.34 -2.89
C GLU A 41 -10.25 1.08 -3.39
N ILE A 42 -10.04 -0.03 -2.66
CA ILE A 42 -10.68 -1.32 -2.94
C ILE A 42 -12.18 -1.29 -2.67
N ASN A 43 -12.62 -0.56 -1.64
CA ASN A 43 -14.01 -0.45 -1.24
C ASN A 43 -14.77 0.65 -2.02
N PRO A 44 -16.08 0.48 -2.27
CA PRO A 44 -16.90 1.53 -2.87
C PRO A 44 -17.00 2.78 -1.97
N LYS A 45 -17.26 3.96 -2.58
CA LYS A 45 -17.41 5.25 -1.88
C LYS A 45 -18.59 5.25 -0.89
N ASN A 46 -19.65 4.51 -1.20
CA ASN A 46 -20.84 4.40 -0.36
C ASN A 46 -20.89 3.03 0.30
N THR A 47 -20.63 2.98 1.59
CA THR A 47 -20.63 1.77 2.41
C THR A 47 -22.00 1.13 2.64
N SER A 48 -23.10 1.74 2.16
CA SER A 48 -24.45 1.15 2.20
C SER A 48 -24.63 -0.04 1.25
N VAL A 49 -23.74 -0.23 0.30
CA VAL A 49 -23.62 -1.45 -0.50
C VAL A 49 -22.48 -2.22 0.12
N GLY A 50 -22.72 -3.41 0.66
CA GLY A 50 -21.75 -4.22 1.41
C GLY A 50 -20.33 -4.13 0.84
N GLY A 51 -19.36 -3.81 1.70
CA GLY A 51 -17.96 -3.74 1.34
C GLY A 51 -17.43 -5.10 0.88
N PHE A 52 -16.28 -5.10 0.22
CA PHE A 52 -15.56 -6.33 -0.09
C PHE A 52 -15.26 -7.08 1.20
N MET A 53 -15.40 -8.40 1.14
CA MET A 53 -14.91 -9.31 2.18
C MET A 53 -13.45 -9.68 1.85
N GLU A 54 -12.69 -10.07 2.86
CA GLU A 54 -11.30 -10.53 2.65
C GLU A 54 -11.22 -11.67 1.63
N ASP A 55 -12.22 -12.55 1.61
CA ASP A 55 -12.32 -13.65 0.65
C ASP A 55 -12.44 -13.18 -0.81
N ASP A 56 -12.96 -11.97 -1.04
CA ASP A 56 -13.05 -11.40 -2.39
C ASP A 56 -11.69 -10.90 -2.92
N LEU A 57 -10.71 -10.74 -2.02
CA LEU A 57 -9.36 -10.25 -2.33
C LEU A 57 -8.40 -11.38 -2.71
N VAL A 58 -8.86 -12.62 -2.80
CA VAL A 58 -8.00 -13.75 -3.18
C VAL A 58 -7.48 -13.54 -4.60
N LEU A 59 -6.16 -13.56 -4.75
CA LEU A 59 -5.44 -13.51 -6.02
C LEU A 59 -4.50 -14.73 -6.09
N GLY A 60 -4.70 -15.58 -7.08
CA GLY A 60 -3.91 -16.81 -7.22
C GLY A 60 -2.41 -16.56 -7.34
N GLY A 61 -1.60 -17.23 -6.53
CA GLY A 61 -0.15 -17.10 -6.49
C GLY A 61 0.37 -15.95 -5.63
N TYR A 62 -0.51 -15.30 -4.83
CA TYR A 62 -0.14 -14.20 -3.94
C TYR A 62 -0.78 -14.36 -2.56
N THR A 63 0.00 -14.04 -1.55
CA THR A 63 -0.48 -13.82 -0.18
C THR A 63 -0.97 -12.38 -0.05
N ALA A 64 -2.20 -12.19 0.44
CA ALA A 64 -2.81 -10.88 0.63
C ALA A 64 -2.73 -10.43 2.09
N TYR A 65 -2.36 -9.18 2.29
CA TYR A 65 -2.50 -8.43 3.54
C TYR A 65 -3.43 -7.25 3.27
N CYS A 66 -4.40 -6.98 4.13
CA CYS A 66 -5.38 -5.93 3.88
C CYS A 66 -5.72 -5.09 5.11
N ASP A 67 -6.10 -3.85 4.87
CA ASP A 67 -6.81 -2.98 5.80
C ASP A 67 -8.12 -2.56 5.12
N MET A 68 -9.24 -3.05 5.65
CA MET A 68 -10.58 -2.83 5.08
C MET A 68 -11.23 -1.54 5.57
N ALA A 69 -10.53 -0.73 6.39
CA ALA A 69 -11.07 0.53 6.88
C ALA A 69 -11.31 1.52 5.73
N GLY A 70 -12.42 2.27 5.79
CA GLY A 70 -12.75 3.29 4.81
C GLY A 70 -12.71 2.79 3.36
N ARG A 71 -11.91 3.44 2.52
CA ARG A 71 -11.71 3.04 1.12
C ARG A 71 -10.85 1.77 0.94
N GLY A 72 -10.16 1.37 1.99
CA GLY A 72 -9.36 0.14 2.05
C GLY A 72 -8.05 0.19 1.28
N ALA A 73 -7.15 -0.68 1.71
CA ALA A 73 -5.85 -0.93 1.07
C ALA A 73 -5.53 -2.43 1.10
N VAL A 74 -4.87 -2.93 0.08
CA VAL A 74 -4.37 -4.30 0.02
C VAL A 74 -2.95 -4.35 -0.52
N LEU A 75 -2.16 -5.23 0.05
CA LEU A 75 -0.79 -5.53 -0.32
C LEU A 75 -0.68 -7.01 -0.62
N TYR A 76 -0.35 -7.35 -1.86
CA TYR A 76 -0.09 -8.72 -2.28
C TYR A 76 1.41 -8.95 -2.40
N VAL A 77 1.86 -10.08 -1.89
CA VAL A 77 3.23 -10.56 -2.06
C VAL A 77 3.18 -11.93 -2.71
N ARG A 78 3.99 -12.15 -3.75
CA ARG A 78 4.05 -13.44 -4.46
C ARG A 78 4.36 -14.58 -3.48
N ASP A 79 3.65 -15.70 -3.56
CA ASP A 79 3.78 -16.85 -2.63
C ASP A 79 5.19 -17.45 -2.57
N SER A 80 6.00 -17.27 -3.61
CA SER A 80 7.40 -17.69 -3.61
C SER A 80 8.32 -16.79 -2.77
N ILE A 81 7.82 -15.65 -2.28
CA ILE A 81 8.54 -14.68 -1.44
C ILE A 81 8.04 -14.83 -0.01
N VAL A 82 8.93 -15.11 0.91
CA VAL A 82 8.59 -15.16 2.33
C VAL A 82 8.23 -13.75 2.79
N SER A 83 7.09 -13.60 3.45
CA SER A 83 6.64 -12.34 4.00
C SER A 83 5.85 -12.53 5.27
N SER A 84 5.76 -11.51 6.10
CA SER A 84 4.96 -11.50 7.33
C SER A 84 4.32 -10.14 7.52
N GLN A 85 3.08 -10.12 8.00
CA GLN A 85 2.38 -8.87 8.32
C GLN A 85 3.10 -8.13 9.44
N VAL A 86 3.18 -6.80 9.29
CA VAL A 86 3.63 -5.87 10.34
C VAL A 86 2.45 -5.03 10.76
N ILE A 87 2.21 -4.94 12.07
CA ILE A 87 1.15 -4.12 12.65
C ILE A 87 1.79 -2.91 13.29
N LEU A 88 1.59 -1.74 12.71
CA LEU A 88 2.00 -0.47 13.29
C LEU A 88 0.96 0.01 14.32
N GLN A 89 1.41 0.76 15.31
CA GLN A 89 0.58 1.20 16.44
C GLN A 89 -0.31 2.40 16.07
N HIS A 90 0.22 3.32 15.27
CA HIS A 90 -0.49 4.52 14.86
C HIS A 90 -1.54 4.24 13.79
N ARG A 91 -2.52 5.12 13.70
CA ARG A 91 -3.63 5.05 12.75
C ARG A 91 -3.92 6.44 12.15
N GLY A 92 -4.04 6.54 10.84
CA GLY A 92 -4.31 7.81 10.16
C GLY A 92 -5.08 7.64 8.84
N GLY A 93 -5.55 6.43 8.60
CA GLY A 93 -6.25 6.04 7.36
C GLY A 93 -5.93 4.59 7.01
N PRO A 94 -6.51 4.06 5.92
CA PRO A 94 -6.19 2.71 5.45
C PRO A 94 -4.70 2.57 5.17
N SER A 95 -4.05 1.64 5.88
CA SER A 95 -2.65 1.30 5.62
C SER A 95 -2.36 -0.15 5.98
N VAL A 96 -1.55 -0.80 5.17
CA VAL A 96 -1.17 -2.20 5.38
C VAL A 96 0.32 -2.38 5.14
N TRP A 97 0.95 -3.19 5.98
CA TRP A 97 2.40 -3.32 6.03
C TRP A 97 2.84 -4.77 6.11
N CYS A 98 3.90 -5.12 5.42
CA CYS A 98 4.56 -6.41 5.57
C CYS A 98 6.08 -6.29 5.55
N SER A 99 6.75 -7.25 6.18
CA SER A 99 8.20 -7.42 6.14
C SER A 99 8.56 -8.56 5.20
N VAL A 100 9.55 -8.32 4.35
CA VAL A 100 10.12 -9.28 3.41
C VAL A 100 11.60 -9.47 3.76
N PRO A 101 12.03 -10.64 4.23
CA PRO A 101 13.46 -10.94 4.40
C PRO A 101 14.18 -10.90 3.06
N LEU A 102 15.33 -10.23 3.04
CA LEU A 102 16.23 -10.17 1.90
C LEU A 102 17.45 -11.07 2.12
N GLN A 103 18.47 -10.94 1.30
CA GLN A 103 19.70 -11.71 1.46
C GLN A 103 20.48 -11.26 2.71
N GLY A 104 21.15 -12.20 3.36
CA GLY A 104 21.95 -11.91 4.55
C GLY A 104 21.07 -11.64 5.78
N ARG A 105 21.22 -10.45 6.37
CA ARG A 105 20.41 -9.97 7.50
C ARG A 105 19.51 -8.81 7.12
N ASP A 106 19.44 -8.49 5.84
CA ASP A 106 18.61 -7.38 5.35
C ASP A 106 17.13 -7.74 5.31
N SER A 107 16.30 -6.74 5.44
CA SER A 107 14.86 -6.84 5.34
C SER A 107 14.29 -5.60 4.63
N LEU A 108 13.18 -5.79 3.97
CA LEU A 108 12.39 -4.74 3.34
C LEU A 108 11.04 -4.61 4.06
N LEU A 109 10.78 -3.45 4.64
CA LEU A 109 9.42 -3.09 5.06
C LEU A 109 8.67 -2.50 3.87
N VAL A 110 7.53 -3.08 3.53
CA VAL A 110 6.67 -2.60 2.46
C VAL A 110 5.37 -2.11 3.04
N GLY A 111 4.95 -0.90 2.67
CA GLY A 111 3.69 -0.31 3.06
C GLY A 111 2.84 0.14 1.88
N VAL A 112 1.53 0.00 2.02
CA VAL A 112 0.53 0.63 1.15
C VAL A 112 -0.30 1.57 1.99
N VAL A 113 -0.35 2.84 1.62
CA VAL A 113 -1.01 3.91 2.39
C VAL A 113 -2.00 4.66 1.49
N TYR A 114 -3.19 4.88 2.00
CA TYR A 114 -4.19 5.73 1.35
C TYR A 114 -4.51 6.94 2.23
N ARG A 115 -4.35 8.13 1.65
CA ARG A 115 -4.83 9.39 2.24
C ARG A 115 -6.04 9.89 1.46
N SER A 116 -7.17 10.07 2.14
CA SER A 116 -8.33 10.70 1.52
C SER A 116 -8.07 12.21 1.27
N PRO A 117 -8.54 12.76 0.14
CA PRO A 117 -8.50 14.22 -0.08
C PRO A 117 -9.24 15.01 1.01
N SER A 118 -10.23 14.37 1.66
CA SER A 118 -11.06 14.97 2.71
C SER A 118 -10.58 14.68 4.13
N ASN A 119 -9.36 14.12 4.30
CA ASN A 119 -8.82 13.87 5.63
C ASN A 119 -8.79 15.15 6.47
N SER A 120 -9.18 15.02 7.73
CA SER A 120 -8.99 16.02 8.76
C SER A 120 -7.49 16.19 9.09
N GLU A 121 -7.15 17.27 9.79
CA GLU A 121 -5.80 17.49 10.28
C GLU A 121 -5.32 16.37 11.21
N ALA A 122 -6.21 15.85 12.07
CA ALA A 122 -5.88 14.73 12.95
C ALA A 122 -5.58 13.44 12.18
N GLU A 123 -6.31 13.14 11.11
CA GLU A 123 -6.04 11.99 10.24
C GLU A 123 -4.73 12.17 9.47
N ASN A 124 -4.43 13.38 9.01
CA ASN A 124 -3.15 13.68 8.38
C ASN A 124 -1.98 13.52 9.35
N GLN A 125 -2.15 13.99 10.60
CA GLN A 125 -1.17 13.77 11.66
C GLN A 125 -0.95 12.27 11.92
N GLY A 126 -2.03 11.47 11.96
CA GLY A 126 -1.93 10.02 12.12
C GLY A 126 -1.16 9.35 10.98
N ILE A 127 -1.32 9.81 9.73
CA ILE A 127 -0.51 9.32 8.60
C ILE A 127 0.97 9.64 8.82
N ASN A 128 1.30 10.85 9.25
CA ASN A 128 2.69 11.22 9.51
C ASN A 128 3.31 10.37 10.64
N GLU A 129 2.53 10.06 11.67
CA GLU A 129 2.95 9.17 12.76
C GLU A 129 3.20 7.74 12.28
N ILE A 130 2.33 7.20 11.40
CA ILE A 130 2.55 5.89 10.75
C ILE A 130 3.85 5.89 9.93
N LEU A 131 4.09 6.93 9.13
CA LEU A 131 5.29 7.03 8.31
C LEU A 131 6.55 7.14 9.17
N ASN A 132 6.51 7.91 10.25
CA ASN A 132 7.61 8.01 11.20
C ASN A 132 7.88 6.70 11.93
N GLU A 133 6.82 5.98 12.33
CA GLU A 133 6.93 4.66 12.94
C GLU A 133 7.58 3.66 11.95
N ALA A 134 7.12 3.65 10.68
CA ALA A 134 7.69 2.79 9.64
C ALA A 134 9.19 3.07 9.38
N VAL A 135 9.60 4.35 9.43
CA VAL A 135 11.03 4.74 9.34
C VAL A 135 11.82 4.25 10.55
N GLY A 136 11.17 4.22 11.73
CA GLY A 136 11.77 3.76 12.98
C GLY A 136 11.88 2.23 13.12
N GLU A 137 11.18 1.46 12.26
CA GLU A 137 11.28 0.00 12.25
C GLU A 137 12.69 -0.48 11.89
N GLN A 138 13.08 -1.62 12.48
CA GLN A 138 14.44 -2.17 12.29
C GLN A 138 14.63 -2.86 10.92
N SER A 139 14.04 -2.30 9.86
CA SER A 139 14.19 -2.80 8.49
C SER A 139 15.33 -2.08 7.77
N SER A 140 16.14 -2.82 7.01
CA SER A 140 17.27 -2.22 6.26
C SER A 140 16.80 -1.34 5.10
N HIS A 141 15.61 -1.64 4.58
CA HIS A 141 15.01 -0.97 3.43
C HIS A 141 13.52 -0.70 3.67
N LEU A 142 13.03 0.40 3.12
CA LEU A 142 11.63 0.81 3.21
C LEU A 142 11.09 1.14 1.83
N LEU A 143 9.95 0.55 1.46
CA LEU A 143 9.18 0.90 0.27
C LEU A 143 7.76 1.29 0.69
N ILE A 144 7.35 2.49 0.35
CA ILE A 144 5.98 2.95 0.58
C ILE A 144 5.34 3.25 -0.77
N MET A 145 4.21 2.61 -1.03
CA MET A 145 3.36 2.84 -2.19
C MET A 145 2.03 3.41 -1.71
N GLY A 146 1.38 4.25 -2.50
CA GLY A 146 0.09 4.75 -2.10
C GLY A 146 -0.42 5.94 -2.87
N ASP A 147 -1.62 6.37 -2.49
CA ASP A 147 -2.23 7.61 -2.98
C ASP A 147 -2.29 8.61 -1.82
N PHE A 148 -1.42 9.58 -1.85
CA PHE A 148 -1.28 10.57 -0.78
C PHE A 148 -2.16 11.81 -0.99
N ASN A 149 -2.71 12.01 -2.18
CA ASN A 149 -3.67 13.09 -2.49
C ASN A 149 -3.23 14.50 -2.01
N TYR A 150 -1.94 14.82 -2.19
CA TYR A 150 -1.40 16.16 -1.95
C TYR A 150 -1.15 16.88 -3.27
N PRO A 151 -2.16 17.57 -3.85
CA PRO A 151 -2.04 18.20 -5.18
C PRO A 151 -1.01 19.31 -5.24
N ASP A 152 -0.70 19.92 -4.10
CA ASP A 152 0.24 21.07 -4.02
C ASP A 152 1.71 20.66 -3.96
N ILE A 153 2.02 19.37 -3.87
CA ILE A 153 3.41 18.91 -3.91
C ILE A 153 3.94 18.98 -5.33
N GLN A 154 5.00 19.75 -5.52
CA GLN A 154 5.71 19.88 -6.78
C GLN A 154 6.87 18.87 -6.82
N TRP A 155 6.60 17.67 -7.26
CA TRP A 155 7.56 16.55 -7.27
C TRP A 155 8.85 16.85 -8.08
N SER A 156 8.74 17.68 -9.13
CA SER A 156 9.89 18.07 -9.97
C SER A 156 10.88 18.99 -9.27
N THR A 157 10.43 19.78 -8.29
CA THR A 157 11.24 20.76 -7.57
C THR A 157 11.51 20.36 -6.13
N GLN A 158 10.89 19.28 -5.64
CA GLN A 158 10.91 18.85 -4.24
C GLN A 158 10.46 19.97 -3.27
N THR A 159 9.56 20.85 -3.72
CA THR A 159 9.02 21.96 -2.94
C THR A 159 7.51 21.80 -2.78
N LEU A 160 6.99 22.37 -1.71
CA LEU A 160 5.55 22.51 -1.52
C LEU A 160 5.04 23.70 -2.33
N GLY A 161 3.92 23.52 -3.00
CA GLY A 161 3.23 24.63 -3.69
C GLY A 161 2.60 25.61 -2.70
N PRO A 162 2.14 26.77 -3.19
CA PRO A 162 1.43 27.75 -2.36
C PRO A 162 0.16 27.12 -1.76
N GLY A 163 0.06 27.14 -0.44
CA GLY A 163 -1.09 26.59 0.29
C GLY A 163 -0.88 25.17 0.85
N ALA A 164 0.16 24.46 0.46
CA ALA A 164 0.52 23.21 1.13
C ALA A 164 1.04 23.51 2.53
N ARG A 165 0.44 22.90 3.54
CA ARG A 165 0.96 22.92 4.90
C ARG A 165 2.00 21.82 5.05
N GLU A 166 3.04 22.08 5.82
CA GLU A 166 3.99 21.04 6.21
C GLU A 166 3.20 19.91 6.89
N ALA A 167 3.34 18.70 6.34
CA ALA A 167 2.76 17.48 6.89
C ALA A 167 3.66 16.93 7.99
#